data_7653042c70092826ca45b9ad59b0b2d1
#
_entry.id   7653042c70092826ca45b9ad59b0b2d1
#
_cell.length_a   1.000
_cell.length_b   1.000
_cell.length_c   1.000
_cell.angle_alpha   90.00
_cell.angle_beta   90.00
_cell.angle_gamma   90.00
#
_symmetry.space_group_name_H-M   'P 1'
#
loop_
_entity.id
_entity.type
_entity.pdbx_description
1 polymer ?
#
loop_
_entity_poly.entity_id
_entity_poly.type
_entity_poly.pdbx_seq_one_letter_code
_entity_poly.pdbx_strand_id
1 'polypeptide(L)'
;MAFTPLHLVLRALPALLLSAQIAALPSLRVALGETKQPYIDAERGKGVEYDIVSQALSQAGYQPQIRFGPNLRAHNWLANGQVDAAIANSGGHVSEPYIVYQNMAITLCKRRIHLQRLDDLVRFRVAAFQGAHLYLGPAFAALTPQIPSYREESPQVTLNRLLYSERTDVAISDINIFQQFSHDLSREIDIRAKLCPYALFTPTHYRLTFRNARDRDRFNLGLRRFAAAGGYEKLAERYQLPTQHGRPWFKP
;
A
#
# COMPACT_ATOMS: atom_id res chain seq x y z
N MET A 1 51.28 39.12 68.75
CA MET A 1 51.23 38.55 67.36
C MET A 1 49.92 37.86 67.23
N ALA A 2 48.98 38.52 66.45
CA ALA A 2 47.65 38.01 66.26
C ALA A 2 47.53 37.49 64.84
N PHE A 3 47.19 36.23 64.63
CA PHE A 3 46.93 35.62 63.33
C PHE A 3 45.42 35.75 62.99
N THR A 4 45.15 36.40 61.93
CA THR A 4 43.76 36.54 61.32
C THR A 4 43.52 35.39 60.32
N PRO A 5 42.43 34.59 60.42
CA PRO A 5 42.13 33.58 59.45
C PRO A 5 41.47 34.16 58.21
N LEU A 6 41.97 33.83 57.06
CA LEU A 6 41.46 34.13 55.74
C LEU A 6 40.28 33.22 55.38
N HIS A 7 39.02 33.78 55.30
CA HIS A 7 37.83 33.02 54.89
C HIS A 7 37.77 32.96 53.37
N LEU A 8 37.97 31.75 52.82
CA LEU A 8 37.80 31.45 51.40
C LEU A 8 36.27 31.27 51.11
N VAL A 9 35.68 32.24 50.45
CA VAL A 9 34.26 32.16 50.03
C VAL A 9 34.21 31.42 48.69
N LEU A 10 33.83 30.16 48.74
CA LEU A 10 33.55 29.34 47.53
C LEU A 10 32.23 29.76 46.93
N ARG A 11 32.24 30.52 45.83
CA ARG A 11 31.05 30.85 45.06
C ARG A 11 30.63 29.64 44.20
N ALA A 12 29.54 28.96 44.61
CA ALA A 12 28.91 27.93 43.83
C ALA A 12 28.20 28.57 42.62
N LEU A 13 28.65 28.29 41.40
CA LEU A 13 27.90 28.61 40.18
C LEU A 13 26.69 27.66 40.08
N PRO A 14 25.44 28.18 39.85
CA PRO A 14 24.32 27.32 39.58
C PRO A 14 24.49 26.73 38.19
N ALA A 15 24.58 25.39 38.09
CA ALA A 15 24.50 24.68 36.83
C ALA A 15 23.06 24.78 36.29
N LEU A 16 22.85 25.59 35.28
CA LEU A 16 21.60 25.61 34.50
C LEU A 16 21.49 24.27 33.76
N LEU A 17 20.69 23.35 34.30
CA LEU A 17 20.24 22.15 33.60
C LEU A 17 19.25 22.59 32.50
N LEU A 18 19.73 22.78 31.27
CA LEU A 18 18.89 22.92 30.08
C LEU A 18 18.20 21.57 29.85
N SER A 19 16.98 21.42 30.35
CA SER A 19 16.11 20.32 30.02
C SER A 19 15.70 20.48 28.57
N ALA A 20 16.38 19.80 27.64
CA ALA A 20 15.95 19.70 26.26
C ALA A 20 14.60 18.96 26.26
N GLN A 21 13.51 19.67 26.14
CA GLN A 21 12.20 19.08 25.86
C GLN A 21 12.28 18.43 24.49
N ILE A 22 12.38 17.10 24.45
CA ILE A 22 12.21 16.32 23.22
C ILE A 22 10.75 16.51 22.81
N ALA A 23 10.50 17.43 21.88
CA ALA A 23 9.17 17.61 21.32
C ALA A 23 8.74 16.30 20.65
N ALA A 24 7.62 15.75 21.08
CA ALA A 24 7.05 14.56 20.46
C ALA A 24 6.78 14.83 18.98
N LEU A 25 7.10 13.87 18.13
CA LEU A 25 6.83 13.99 16.69
C LEU A 25 5.32 14.14 16.46
N PRO A 26 4.90 15.03 15.56
CA PRO A 26 3.50 15.17 15.22
C PRO A 26 2.96 13.86 14.64
N SER A 27 1.78 13.44 15.07
CA SER A 27 1.12 12.26 14.50
C SER A 27 0.46 12.58 13.17
N LEU A 28 0.44 11.61 12.25
CA LEU A 28 -0.31 11.70 10.99
C LEU A 28 -1.16 10.43 10.83
N ARG A 29 -2.48 10.64 10.68
CA ARG A 29 -3.46 9.57 10.51
C ARG A 29 -3.54 9.20 9.03
N VAL A 30 -3.28 7.94 8.69
CA VAL A 30 -3.27 7.45 7.30
C VAL A 30 -4.16 6.22 7.16
N ALA A 31 -5.03 6.20 6.15
CA ALA A 31 -5.80 5.03 5.78
C ALA A 31 -5.12 4.28 4.64
N LEU A 32 -4.82 3.01 4.89
CA LEU A 32 -4.38 2.04 3.89
C LEU A 32 -5.50 1.05 3.55
N GLY A 33 -5.28 0.26 2.52
CA GLY A 33 -6.19 -0.80 2.08
C GLY A 33 -6.39 -1.90 3.13
N GLU A 34 -7.32 -2.80 2.87
CA GLU A 34 -7.52 -4.01 3.66
C GLU A 34 -6.37 -5.01 3.51
N THR A 35 -6.37 -6.09 4.32
CA THR A 35 -5.37 -7.15 4.23
C THR A 35 -5.29 -7.71 2.81
N LYS A 36 -4.08 -7.66 2.26
CA LYS A 36 -3.69 -8.17 0.93
C LYS A 36 -2.20 -8.51 0.97
N GLN A 37 -1.89 -9.66 1.52
CA GLN A 37 -0.50 -10.10 1.62
C GLN A 37 0.11 -10.33 0.22
N PRO A 38 1.41 -10.09 0.04
CA PRO A 38 2.42 -9.68 1.04
C PRO A 38 2.48 -8.18 1.34
N TYR A 39 1.57 -7.36 0.76
CA TYR A 39 1.64 -5.90 0.85
C TYR A 39 1.10 -5.32 2.14
N ILE A 40 -0.03 -5.84 2.62
CA ILE A 40 -0.68 -5.44 3.86
C ILE A 40 -1.14 -6.67 4.64
N ASP A 41 -0.72 -6.76 5.89
CA ASP A 41 -1.27 -7.62 6.93
C ASP A 41 -1.82 -6.67 8.01
N ALA A 42 -3.11 -6.39 7.95
CA ALA A 42 -3.75 -5.39 8.81
C ALA A 42 -3.78 -5.84 10.28
N GLU A 43 -3.87 -7.14 10.55
CA GLU A 43 -3.90 -7.69 11.91
C GLU A 43 -2.56 -7.52 12.62
N ARG A 44 -1.46 -7.71 11.88
CA ARG A 44 -0.10 -7.63 12.42
C ARG A 44 0.56 -6.27 12.22
N GLY A 45 -0.10 -5.34 11.51
CA GLY A 45 0.48 -4.02 11.20
C GLY A 45 1.81 -4.15 10.46
N LYS A 46 1.87 -4.95 9.41
CA LYS A 46 3.09 -5.20 8.61
C LYS A 46 2.74 -5.44 7.13
N GLY A 47 3.78 -5.54 6.31
CA GLY A 47 3.68 -5.78 4.87
C GLY A 47 4.43 -4.72 4.08
N VAL A 48 4.73 -5.01 2.83
CA VAL A 48 5.58 -4.14 2.00
C VAL A 48 5.01 -2.73 1.89
N GLU A 49 3.72 -2.61 1.58
CA GLU A 49 3.04 -1.32 1.44
C GLU A 49 2.99 -0.57 2.78
N TYR A 50 2.63 -1.29 3.85
CA TYR A 50 2.63 -0.73 5.20
C TYR A 50 4.01 -0.20 5.61
N ASP A 51 5.07 -0.98 5.38
CA ASP A 51 6.44 -0.60 5.76
C ASP A 51 6.95 0.58 4.94
N ILE A 52 6.66 0.66 3.63
CA ILE A 52 7.02 1.81 2.80
C ILE A 52 6.39 3.08 3.37
N VAL A 53 5.07 3.08 3.59
CA VAL A 53 4.35 4.26 4.05
C VAL A 53 4.78 4.67 5.45
N SER A 54 4.88 3.71 6.39
CA SER A 54 5.29 3.97 7.77
C SER A 54 6.71 4.53 7.85
N GLN A 55 7.67 3.94 7.11
CA GLN A 55 9.05 4.41 7.10
C GLN A 55 9.20 5.77 6.41
N ALA A 56 8.49 5.99 5.29
CA ALA A 56 8.50 7.29 4.62
C ALA A 56 7.94 8.40 5.53
N LEU A 57 6.86 8.15 6.26
CA LEU A 57 6.32 9.09 7.25
C LEU A 57 7.27 9.34 8.40
N SER A 58 7.92 8.31 8.94
CA SER A 58 8.93 8.45 9.99
C SER A 58 10.13 9.27 9.50
N GLN A 59 10.60 9.04 8.27
CA GLN A 59 11.65 9.84 7.62
C GLN A 59 11.21 11.31 7.35
N ALA A 60 9.90 11.54 7.25
CA ALA A 60 9.30 12.86 7.14
C ALA A 60 9.13 13.58 8.48
N GLY A 61 9.48 12.91 9.61
CA GLY A 61 9.36 13.44 10.97
C GLY A 61 7.92 13.37 11.51
N TYR A 62 7.14 12.36 11.12
CA TYR A 62 5.84 12.05 11.68
C TYR A 62 5.87 10.75 12.49
N GLN A 63 4.97 10.65 13.45
CA GLN A 63 4.55 9.39 14.04
C GLN A 63 3.34 8.86 13.26
N PRO A 64 3.48 7.80 12.43
CA PRO A 64 2.38 7.30 11.62
C PRO A 64 1.32 6.63 12.49
N GLN A 65 0.04 6.98 12.26
CA GLN A 65 -1.12 6.31 12.82
C GLN A 65 -1.89 5.65 11.65
N ILE A 66 -1.60 4.38 11.40
CA ILE A 66 -2.17 3.66 10.26
C ILE A 66 -3.50 3.02 10.64
N ARG A 67 -4.50 3.22 9.78
CA ARG A 67 -5.83 2.61 9.85
C ARG A 67 -6.07 1.82 8.56
N PHE A 68 -6.70 0.65 8.68
CA PHE A 68 -6.94 -0.23 7.54
C PHE A 68 -8.43 -0.34 7.22
N GLY A 69 -8.75 -0.50 5.94
CA GLY A 69 -10.12 -0.74 5.50
C GLY A 69 -10.23 -0.84 3.98
N PRO A 70 -11.40 -1.26 3.47
CA PRO A 70 -11.67 -1.27 2.04
C PRO A 70 -11.38 0.08 1.39
N ASN A 71 -10.88 0.09 0.15
CA ASN A 71 -10.45 1.31 -0.53
C ASN A 71 -11.50 2.43 -0.53
N LEU A 72 -12.77 2.11 -0.83
CA LEU A 72 -13.84 3.11 -0.81
C LEU A 72 -14.08 3.70 0.58
N ARG A 73 -13.89 2.90 1.64
CA ARG A 73 -14.00 3.39 3.02
C ARG A 73 -12.83 4.31 3.36
N ALA A 74 -11.60 4.00 2.92
CA ALA A 74 -10.44 4.86 3.09
C ALA A 74 -10.65 6.22 2.42
N HIS A 75 -11.22 6.27 1.21
CA HIS A 75 -11.61 7.50 0.54
C HIS A 75 -12.62 8.32 1.34
N ASN A 76 -13.67 7.68 1.88
CA ASN A 76 -14.68 8.34 2.71
C ASN A 76 -14.08 8.89 4.00
N TRP A 77 -13.15 8.17 4.66
CA TRP A 77 -12.46 8.67 5.84
C TRP A 77 -11.63 9.93 5.55
N LEU A 78 -10.97 9.98 4.38
CA LEU A 78 -10.24 11.17 3.94
C LEU A 78 -11.20 12.34 3.69
N ALA A 79 -12.25 12.13 2.92
CA ALA A 79 -13.25 13.16 2.58
C ALA A 79 -13.90 13.75 3.83
N ASN A 80 -14.20 12.93 4.84
CA ASN A 80 -14.83 13.34 6.10
C ASN A 80 -13.82 13.81 7.18
N GLY A 81 -12.53 13.92 6.85
CA GLY A 81 -11.50 14.39 7.79
C GLY A 81 -11.16 13.45 8.94
N GLN A 82 -11.55 12.20 8.84
CA GLN A 82 -11.23 11.17 9.85
C GLN A 82 -9.78 10.71 9.78
N VAL A 83 -9.14 10.90 8.62
CA VAL A 83 -7.70 10.69 8.39
C VAL A 83 -7.12 11.90 7.66
N ASP A 84 -5.80 12.03 7.69
CA ASP A 84 -5.07 13.15 7.09
C ASP A 84 -4.55 12.78 5.69
N ALA A 85 -4.38 11.48 5.43
CA ALA A 85 -4.06 10.93 4.12
C ALA A 85 -4.73 9.55 3.93
N ALA A 86 -4.95 9.15 2.68
CA ALA A 86 -5.46 7.83 2.34
C ALA A 86 -4.92 7.35 0.99
N ILE A 87 -4.97 6.02 0.78
CA ILE A 87 -4.71 5.43 -0.53
C ILE A 87 -5.79 5.93 -1.51
N ALA A 88 -5.40 6.83 -2.40
CA ALA A 88 -6.24 7.38 -3.47
C ALA A 88 -5.34 8.05 -4.51
N ASN A 89 -5.83 8.12 -5.76
CA ASN A 89 -5.09 8.75 -6.86
C ASN A 89 -5.70 10.10 -7.27
N SER A 90 -6.67 10.62 -6.51
CA SER A 90 -7.38 11.86 -6.81
C SER A 90 -8.06 12.44 -5.57
N GLY A 91 -8.61 13.64 -5.68
CA GLY A 91 -9.45 14.23 -4.64
C GLY A 91 -8.70 14.94 -3.52
N GLY A 92 -7.54 15.56 -3.80
CA GLY A 92 -6.73 16.31 -2.84
C GLY A 92 -5.31 16.50 -3.33
N HIS A 93 -4.35 16.57 -2.40
CA HIS A 93 -2.92 16.73 -2.72
C HIS A 93 -2.26 15.35 -2.89
N VAL A 94 -2.15 14.89 -4.13
CA VAL A 94 -1.62 13.55 -4.49
C VAL A 94 -0.10 13.51 -4.35
N SER A 95 0.43 12.46 -3.74
CA SER A 95 1.87 12.23 -3.55
C SER A 95 2.57 11.74 -4.83
N GLU A 96 3.90 11.64 -4.79
CA GLU A 96 4.65 10.76 -5.68
C GLU A 96 4.19 9.31 -5.50
N PRO A 97 4.31 8.45 -6.53
CA PRO A 97 3.98 7.04 -6.37
C PRO A 97 4.93 6.39 -5.35
N TYR A 98 4.38 5.60 -4.44
CA TYR A 98 5.17 4.94 -3.42
C TYR A 98 5.28 3.41 -3.61
N ILE A 99 4.39 2.82 -4.42
CA ILE A 99 4.41 1.40 -4.75
C ILE A 99 3.76 1.15 -6.11
N VAL A 100 4.19 0.07 -6.78
CA VAL A 100 3.60 -0.42 -8.04
C VAL A 100 2.97 -1.78 -7.83
N TYR A 101 1.79 -1.97 -8.41
CA TYR A 101 1.11 -3.26 -8.48
C TYR A 101 1.04 -3.75 -9.92
N GLN A 102 1.22 -5.06 -10.12
CA GLN A 102 1.07 -5.69 -11.42
C GLN A 102 -0.28 -6.42 -11.49
N ASN A 103 -1.31 -5.66 -11.83
CA ASN A 103 -2.64 -6.24 -12.04
C ASN A 103 -2.68 -7.04 -13.34
N MET A 104 -3.28 -8.22 -13.27
CA MET A 104 -3.42 -9.17 -14.37
C MET A 104 -4.88 -9.59 -14.52
N ALA A 105 -5.27 -9.94 -15.73
CA ALA A 105 -6.48 -10.72 -15.96
C ALA A 105 -6.13 -12.20 -15.83
N ILE A 106 -6.65 -12.86 -14.81
CA ILE A 106 -6.27 -14.23 -14.41
C ILE A 106 -7.42 -15.17 -14.75
N THR A 107 -7.12 -16.27 -15.46
CA THR A 107 -8.08 -17.32 -15.83
C THR A 107 -7.58 -18.68 -15.40
N LEU A 108 -8.46 -19.68 -15.39
CA LEU A 108 -8.02 -21.09 -15.31
C LEU A 108 -7.61 -21.58 -16.68
N CYS A 109 -6.38 -22.10 -16.84
CA CYS A 109 -5.86 -22.53 -18.15
C CYS A 109 -6.75 -23.62 -18.82
N LYS A 110 -7.39 -24.47 -18.02
CA LYS A 110 -8.33 -25.51 -18.51
C LYS A 110 -9.52 -24.93 -19.27
N ARG A 111 -9.88 -23.65 -19.02
CA ARG A 111 -10.98 -22.96 -19.71
C ARG A 111 -10.61 -22.50 -21.12
N ARG A 112 -9.32 -22.57 -21.50
CA ARG A 112 -8.80 -22.16 -22.82
C ARG A 112 -9.25 -20.76 -23.27
N ILE A 113 -9.38 -19.86 -22.30
CA ILE A 113 -9.68 -18.44 -22.55
C ILE A 113 -8.39 -17.78 -23.03
N HIS A 114 -8.49 -17.01 -24.12
CA HIS A 114 -7.39 -16.21 -24.66
C HIS A 114 -7.78 -14.74 -24.64
N LEU A 115 -6.96 -13.94 -23.98
CA LEU A 115 -7.14 -12.49 -23.84
C LEU A 115 -5.90 -11.80 -24.43
N GLN A 116 -6.11 -10.90 -25.39
CA GLN A 116 -5.03 -10.10 -26.00
C GLN A 116 -5.17 -8.62 -25.70
N ARG A 117 -6.41 -8.14 -25.49
CA ARG A 117 -6.75 -6.74 -25.27
C ARG A 117 -7.91 -6.61 -24.29
N LEU A 118 -8.10 -5.40 -23.73
CA LEU A 118 -9.15 -5.14 -22.75
C LEU A 118 -10.55 -5.48 -23.29
N ASP A 119 -10.83 -5.17 -24.55
CA ASP A 119 -12.13 -5.42 -25.17
C ASP A 119 -12.52 -6.91 -25.16
N ASP A 120 -11.56 -7.83 -25.04
CA ASP A 120 -11.86 -9.26 -24.96
C ASP A 120 -12.66 -9.61 -23.70
N LEU A 121 -12.57 -8.77 -22.65
CA LEU A 121 -13.26 -8.99 -21.38
C LEU A 121 -14.79 -8.95 -21.50
N VAL A 122 -15.35 -8.27 -22.48
CA VAL A 122 -16.83 -8.15 -22.66
C VAL A 122 -17.52 -9.50 -22.89
N ARG A 123 -16.77 -10.53 -23.27
CA ARG A 123 -17.28 -11.87 -23.56
C ARG A 123 -17.34 -12.78 -22.34
N PHE A 124 -16.88 -12.32 -21.18
CA PHE A 124 -16.66 -13.17 -20.01
C PHE A 124 -17.29 -12.57 -18.73
N ARG A 125 -17.56 -13.44 -17.77
CA ARG A 125 -17.88 -13.02 -16.41
C ARG A 125 -16.60 -12.55 -15.74
N VAL A 126 -16.56 -11.28 -15.32
CA VAL A 126 -15.35 -10.66 -14.77
C VAL A 126 -15.59 -10.25 -13.34
N ALA A 127 -14.71 -10.67 -12.43
CA ALA A 127 -14.66 -10.19 -11.07
C ALA A 127 -13.32 -9.46 -10.83
N ALA A 128 -13.36 -8.30 -10.20
CA ALA A 128 -12.20 -7.48 -9.92
C ALA A 128 -12.13 -7.07 -8.43
N PHE A 129 -10.99 -6.59 -7.97
CA PHE A 129 -10.88 -6.00 -6.63
C PHE A 129 -11.69 -4.71 -6.53
N GLN A 130 -12.15 -4.37 -5.32
CA GLN A 130 -12.97 -3.19 -5.06
C GLN A 130 -12.24 -1.90 -5.48
N GLY A 131 -12.88 -1.08 -6.30
CA GLY A 131 -12.34 0.15 -6.87
C GLY A 131 -11.49 -0.08 -8.13
N ALA A 132 -11.45 -1.27 -8.71
CA ALA A 132 -10.65 -1.57 -9.90
C ALA A 132 -10.89 -0.59 -11.05
N HIS A 133 -12.14 -0.17 -11.28
CA HIS A 133 -12.48 0.83 -12.31
C HIS A 133 -11.83 2.20 -12.06
N LEU A 134 -11.48 2.54 -10.81
CA LEU A 134 -10.80 3.80 -10.44
C LEU A 134 -9.27 3.70 -10.63
N TYR A 135 -8.69 2.50 -10.48
CA TYR A 135 -7.24 2.31 -10.43
C TYR A 135 -6.64 1.79 -11.75
N LEU A 136 -7.42 1.07 -12.57
CA LEU A 136 -6.91 0.40 -13.77
C LEU A 136 -6.96 1.26 -15.04
N GLY A 137 -7.30 2.53 -14.88
CA GLY A 137 -7.26 3.53 -15.95
C GLY A 137 -8.57 3.72 -16.68
N PRO A 138 -8.67 4.83 -17.45
CA PRO A 138 -9.93 5.28 -18.06
C PRO A 138 -10.49 4.30 -19.11
N ALA A 139 -9.61 3.60 -19.85
CA ALA A 139 -10.05 2.62 -20.83
C ALA A 139 -10.80 1.45 -20.19
N PHE A 140 -10.28 0.94 -19.04
CA PHE A 140 -10.98 -0.11 -18.30
C PHE A 140 -12.28 0.41 -17.67
N ALA A 141 -12.24 1.62 -17.06
CA ALA A 141 -13.43 2.24 -16.50
C ALA A 141 -14.57 2.39 -17.51
N ALA A 142 -14.26 2.81 -18.75
CA ALA A 142 -15.23 2.94 -19.85
C ALA A 142 -15.74 1.58 -20.34
N LEU A 143 -14.96 0.52 -20.15
CA LEU A 143 -15.32 -0.83 -20.57
C LEU A 143 -16.25 -1.55 -19.58
N THR A 144 -16.11 -1.29 -18.28
CA THR A 144 -16.84 -2.03 -17.22
C THR A 144 -18.36 -2.08 -17.40
N PRO A 145 -19.08 -1.01 -17.87
CA PRO A 145 -20.51 -1.08 -18.11
C PRO A 145 -20.90 -1.99 -19.29
N GLN A 146 -19.95 -2.34 -20.16
CA GLN A 146 -20.17 -3.19 -21.34
C GLN A 146 -19.93 -4.68 -21.01
N ILE A 147 -19.38 -5.00 -19.84
CA ILE A 147 -19.15 -6.38 -19.41
C ILE A 147 -20.42 -6.89 -18.73
N PRO A 148 -21.14 -7.87 -19.31
CA PRO A 148 -22.49 -8.25 -18.85
C PRO A 148 -22.56 -8.73 -17.39
N SER A 149 -21.46 -9.21 -16.85
CA SER A 149 -21.38 -9.76 -15.51
C SER A 149 -20.13 -9.25 -14.78
N TYR A 150 -19.92 -7.91 -14.82
CA TYR A 150 -18.86 -7.27 -14.07
C TYR A 150 -19.27 -7.07 -12.62
N ARG A 151 -18.32 -7.36 -11.70
CA ARG A 151 -18.47 -7.06 -10.27
C ARG A 151 -17.12 -6.80 -9.61
N GLU A 152 -17.15 -6.04 -8.53
CA GLU A 152 -15.99 -5.77 -7.68
C GLU A 152 -16.20 -6.39 -6.30
N GLU A 153 -15.15 -7.00 -5.76
CA GLU A 153 -15.20 -7.80 -4.54
C GLU A 153 -14.27 -7.25 -3.45
N SER A 154 -14.75 -7.30 -2.22
CA SER A 154 -13.99 -7.09 -0.99
C SER A 154 -14.55 -8.03 0.09
N PRO A 155 -13.69 -8.80 0.76
CA PRO A 155 -12.22 -8.86 0.66
C PRO A 155 -11.75 -9.54 -0.63
N GLN A 156 -10.51 -9.21 -1.08
CA GLN A 156 -9.97 -9.69 -2.37
C GLN A 156 -9.85 -11.22 -2.48
N VAL A 157 -9.71 -11.94 -1.37
CA VAL A 157 -9.71 -13.42 -1.34
C VAL A 157 -10.95 -14.03 -1.98
N THR A 158 -12.05 -13.26 -2.06
CA THR A 158 -13.28 -13.67 -2.76
C THR A 158 -13.02 -13.94 -4.24
N LEU A 159 -12.10 -13.22 -4.88
CA LEU A 159 -11.75 -13.42 -6.30
C LEU A 159 -11.20 -14.83 -6.54
N ASN A 160 -10.35 -15.33 -5.63
CA ASN A 160 -9.80 -16.68 -5.69
C ASN A 160 -10.92 -17.72 -5.59
N ARG A 161 -11.83 -17.57 -4.62
CA ARG A 161 -12.98 -18.48 -4.45
C ARG A 161 -13.87 -18.50 -5.70
N LEU A 162 -14.14 -17.35 -6.28
CA LEU A 162 -14.95 -17.23 -7.49
C LEU A 162 -14.28 -17.88 -8.71
N LEU A 163 -12.98 -17.66 -8.91
CA LEU A 163 -12.26 -18.21 -10.04
C LEU A 163 -12.12 -19.75 -9.94
N TYR A 164 -11.67 -20.27 -8.78
CA TYR A 164 -11.49 -21.71 -8.60
C TYR A 164 -12.82 -22.47 -8.59
N SER A 165 -13.93 -21.87 -8.15
CA SER A 165 -15.27 -22.47 -8.25
C SER A 165 -15.95 -22.22 -9.61
N GLU A 166 -15.26 -21.62 -10.58
CA GLU A 166 -15.75 -21.29 -11.92
C GLU A 166 -17.02 -20.40 -11.94
N ARG A 167 -17.25 -19.63 -10.87
CA ARG A 167 -18.34 -18.63 -10.78
C ARG A 167 -17.98 -17.34 -11.51
N THR A 168 -16.72 -17.11 -11.81
CA THR A 168 -16.20 -16.09 -12.72
C THR A 168 -15.27 -16.75 -13.73
N ASP A 169 -15.13 -16.15 -14.91
CA ASP A 169 -14.24 -16.65 -15.97
C ASP A 169 -12.88 -15.95 -15.88
N VAL A 170 -12.88 -14.69 -15.46
CA VAL A 170 -11.70 -13.84 -15.33
C VAL A 170 -11.70 -13.18 -13.96
N ALA A 171 -10.62 -13.31 -13.21
CA ALA A 171 -10.35 -12.53 -11.99
C ALA A 171 -9.31 -11.46 -12.30
N ILE A 172 -9.56 -10.21 -11.91
CA ILE A 172 -8.60 -9.10 -12.05
C ILE A 172 -8.03 -8.77 -10.68
N SER A 173 -6.74 -9.02 -10.50
CA SER A 173 -6.00 -8.82 -9.26
C SER A 173 -4.52 -8.64 -9.54
N ASP A 174 -3.78 -8.07 -8.59
CA ASP A 174 -2.32 -8.22 -8.58
C ASP A 174 -1.95 -9.69 -8.46
N ILE A 175 -1.00 -10.14 -9.29
CA ILE A 175 -0.67 -11.56 -9.40
C ILE A 175 -0.10 -12.14 -8.11
N ASN A 176 0.66 -11.37 -7.34
CA ASN A 176 1.26 -11.86 -6.10
C ASN A 176 0.21 -11.94 -4.99
N ILE A 177 -0.72 -10.98 -4.92
CA ILE A 177 -1.87 -11.05 -4.01
C ILE A 177 -2.70 -12.30 -4.33
N PHE A 178 -3.00 -12.52 -5.60
CA PHE A 178 -3.81 -13.66 -6.02
C PHE A 178 -3.14 -15.00 -5.68
N GLN A 179 -1.83 -15.11 -5.93
CA GLN A 179 -1.06 -16.32 -5.60
C GLN A 179 -0.98 -16.55 -4.09
N GLN A 180 -0.77 -15.49 -3.29
CA GLN A 180 -0.75 -15.60 -1.83
C GLN A 180 -2.09 -16.09 -1.29
N PHE A 181 -3.20 -15.49 -1.70
CA PHE A 181 -4.53 -15.95 -1.30
C PHE A 181 -4.84 -17.36 -1.80
N SER A 182 -4.35 -17.76 -2.99
CA SER A 182 -4.47 -19.15 -3.43
C SER A 182 -3.77 -20.09 -2.45
N HIS A 183 -2.55 -19.76 -2.04
CA HIS A 183 -1.81 -20.56 -1.06
C HIS A 183 -2.56 -20.65 0.28
N ASP A 184 -3.06 -19.55 0.79
CA ASP A 184 -3.80 -19.49 2.06
C ASP A 184 -5.08 -20.34 2.02
N LEU A 185 -5.76 -20.36 0.87
CA LEU A 185 -6.97 -21.15 0.64
C LEU A 185 -6.72 -22.64 0.35
N SER A 186 -5.49 -23.09 0.21
CA SER A 186 -5.13 -24.46 -0.23
C SER A 186 -5.70 -25.58 0.66
N ARG A 187 -6.02 -25.26 1.92
CA ARG A 187 -6.66 -26.21 2.85
C ARG A 187 -8.19 -26.22 2.77
N GLU A 188 -8.79 -25.24 2.10
CA GLU A 188 -10.25 -25.06 2.05
C GLU A 188 -10.83 -25.38 0.68
N ILE A 189 -10.09 -25.08 -0.39
CA ILE A 189 -10.53 -25.31 -1.77
C ILE A 189 -9.42 -25.95 -2.61
N ASP A 190 -9.82 -26.61 -3.69
CA ASP A 190 -8.88 -27.16 -4.67
C ASP A 190 -8.25 -26.05 -5.52
N ILE A 191 -6.98 -25.74 -5.27
CA ILE A 191 -6.20 -24.73 -5.99
C ILE A 191 -5.26 -25.33 -7.05
N ARG A 192 -5.31 -26.63 -7.34
CA ARG A 192 -4.38 -27.31 -8.26
C ARG A 192 -4.54 -26.90 -9.72
N ALA A 193 -5.67 -26.27 -10.06
CA ALA A 193 -5.90 -25.79 -11.41
C ALA A 193 -4.86 -24.72 -11.80
N LYS A 194 -4.17 -24.93 -12.92
CA LYS A 194 -3.17 -24.00 -13.44
C LYS A 194 -3.78 -22.68 -13.82
N LEU A 195 -3.15 -21.57 -13.39
CA LEU A 195 -3.53 -20.21 -13.72
C LEU A 195 -2.86 -19.73 -15.01
N CYS A 196 -3.64 -19.05 -15.84
CA CYS A 196 -3.19 -18.36 -17.04
C CYS A 196 -3.39 -16.84 -16.85
N PRO A 197 -2.35 -16.09 -16.42
CA PRO A 197 -2.40 -14.64 -16.27
C PRO A 197 -2.12 -13.94 -17.62
N TYR A 198 -2.85 -12.83 -17.87
CA TYR A 198 -2.71 -11.98 -19.05
C TYR A 198 -2.39 -10.55 -18.62
N ALA A 199 -1.33 -9.98 -19.17
CA ALA A 199 -0.87 -8.61 -18.88
C ALA A 199 -1.65 -7.58 -19.72
N LEU A 200 -2.94 -7.42 -19.43
CA LEU A 200 -3.81 -6.45 -20.12
C LEU A 200 -3.68 -5.03 -19.56
N PHE A 201 -3.11 -4.89 -18.38
CA PHE A 201 -3.01 -3.62 -17.67
C PHE A 201 -1.56 -3.17 -17.58
N THR A 202 -1.33 -1.87 -17.73
CA THR A 202 -0.04 -1.27 -17.35
C THR A 202 0.16 -1.38 -15.83
N PRO A 203 1.40 -1.44 -15.34
CA PRO A 203 1.67 -1.41 -13.90
C PRO A 203 0.97 -0.23 -13.22
N THR A 204 0.26 -0.50 -12.13
CA THR A 204 -0.53 0.51 -11.43
C THR A 204 0.31 1.18 -10.34
N HIS A 205 0.55 2.48 -10.50
CA HIS A 205 1.28 3.29 -9.53
C HIS A 205 0.34 3.81 -8.46
N TYR A 206 0.47 3.29 -7.23
CA TYR A 206 -0.34 3.75 -6.11
C TYR A 206 0.28 4.96 -5.41
N ARG A 207 -0.59 5.85 -4.96
CA ARG A 207 -0.26 7.14 -4.35
C ARG A 207 -1.10 7.35 -3.10
N LEU A 208 -0.61 8.18 -2.18
CA LEU A 208 -1.44 8.72 -1.11
C LEU A 208 -1.99 10.08 -1.54
N THR A 209 -3.25 10.33 -1.22
CA THR A 209 -3.84 11.65 -1.27
C THR A 209 -3.90 12.22 0.12
N PHE A 210 -3.43 13.46 0.28
CA PHE A 210 -3.36 14.20 1.53
C PHE A 210 -4.39 15.33 1.54
N ARG A 211 -4.87 15.71 2.72
CA ARG A 211 -5.76 16.85 2.91
C ARG A 211 -5.07 18.18 2.67
N ASN A 212 -3.76 18.25 2.90
CA ASN A 212 -2.98 19.47 2.68
C ASN A 212 -1.66 19.21 1.95
N ALA A 213 -1.18 20.23 1.23
CA ALA A 213 0.03 20.14 0.43
C ALA A 213 1.29 19.95 1.27
N ARG A 214 1.37 20.58 2.46
CA ARG A 214 2.55 20.52 3.33
C ARG A 214 2.85 19.08 3.75
N ASP A 215 1.83 18.33 4.17
CA ASP A 215 2.02 16.93 4.61
C ASP A 215 2.38 16.05 3.43
N ARG A 216 1.77 16.27 2.25
CA ARG A 216 2.14 15.61 1.00
C ARG A 216 3.62 15.85 0.66
N ASP A 217 4.09 17.10 0.72
CA ASP A 217 5.48 17.46 0.37
C ASP A 217 6.47 16.85 1.36
N ARG A 218 6.14 16.84 2.64
CA ARG A 218 6.95 16.18 3.67
C ARG A 218 6.98 14.65 3.45
N PHE A 219 5.85 14.05 3.15
CA PHE A 219 5.81 12.62 2.82
C PHE A 219 6.69 12.30 1.59
N ASN A 220 6.59 13.08 0.51
CA ASN A 220 7.41 12.90 -0.69
C ASN A 220 8.92 13.01 -0.37
N LEU A 221 9.30 13.96 0.49
CA LEU A 221 10.70 14.07 0.96
C LEU A 221 11.11 12.83 1.76
N GLY A 222 10.27 12.35 2.67
CA GLY A 222 10.52 11.14 3.45
C GLY A 222 10.61 9.90 2.56
N LEU A 223 9.75 9.79 1.54
CA LEU A 223 9.77 8.71 0.55
C LEU A 223 11.08 8.69 -0.25
N ARG A 224 11.56 9.86 -0.69
CA ARG A 224 12.86 9.96 -1.39
C ARG A 224 14.03 9.57 -0.47
N ARG A 225 14.00 9.96 0.82
CA ARG A 225 15.02 9.54 1.81
C ARG A 225 14.98 8.03 2.03
N PHE A 226 13.79 7.45 2.20
CA PHE A 226 13.61 6.00 2.31
C PHE A 226 14.19 5.27 1.09
N ALA A 227 13.89 5.73 -0.12
CA ALA A 227 14.40 5.15 -1.35
C ALA A 227 15.94 5.26 -1.46
N ALA A 228 16.50 6.43 -1.15
CA ALA A 228 17.95 6.68 -1.16
C ALA A 228 18.73 5.82 -0.14
N ALA A 229 18.09 5.45 0.97
CA ALA A 229 18.65 4.54 1.97
C ALA A 229 18.55 3.04 1.60
N GLY A 230 18.13 2.72 0.37
CA GLY A 230 17.92 1.33 -0.08
C GLY A 230 16.71 0.66 0.55
N GLY A 231 15.70 1.44 0.91
CA GLY A 231 14.53 0.94 1.64
C GLY A 231 13.74 -0.11 0.86
N TYR A 232 13.57 0.07 -0.45
CA TYR A 232 12.86 -0.90 -1.31
C TYR A 232 13.61 -2.23 -1.40
N GLU A 233 14.92 -2.19 -1.56
CA GLU A 233 15.79 -3.36 -1.67
C GLU A 233 15.75 -4.19 -0.36
N LYS A 234 15.84 -3.51 0.79
CA LYS A 234 15.72 -4.13 2.11
C LYS A 234 14.36 -4.77 2.34
N LEU A 235 13.29 -4.17 1.82
CA LEU A 235 11.95 -4.77 1.91
C LEU A 235 11.80 -5.98 0.97
N ALA A 236 12.35 -5.92 -0.24
CA ALA A 236 12.35 -7.07 -1.15
C ALA A 236 13.04 -8.28 -0.51
N GLU A 237 14.18 -8.08 0.13
CA GLU A 237 14.90 -9.12 0.87
C GLU A 237 14.07 -9.63 2.06
N ARG A 238 13.56 -8.73 2.92
CA ARG A 238 12.75 -9.08 4.11
C ARG A 238 11.53 -9.92 3.78
N TYR A 239 10.81 -9.56 2.72
CA TYR A 239 9.58 -10.22 2.29
C TYR A 239 9.82 -11.28 1.22
N GLN A 240 11.09 -11.59 0.88
CA GLN A 240 11.48 -12.58 -0.13
C GLN A 240 10.77 -12.37 -1.47
N LEU A 241 10.62 -11.09 -1.86
CA LEU A 241 9.93 -10.73 -3.10
C LEU A 241 10.90 -10.75 -4.29
N PRO A 242 10.42 -11.14 -5.48
CA PRO A 242 11.27 -11.21 -6.67
C PRO A 242 11.77 -9.82 -7.06
N THR A 243 12.98 -9.80 -7.61
CA THR A 243 13.54 -8.62 -8.26
C THR A 243 13.58 -8.86 -9.76
N GLN A 244 13.38 -7.82 -10.54
CA GLN A 244 13.54 -7.82 -11.99
C GLN A 244 14.76 -6.97 -12.35
N HIS A 245 15.77 -7.56 -12.98
CA HIS A 245 17.03 -6.89 -13.30
C HIS A 245 17.70 -6.22 -12.07
N GLY A 246 17.65 -6.90 -10.90
CA GLY A 246 18.23 -6.39 -9.66
C GLY A 246 17.42 -5.29 -8.96
N ARG A 247 16.26 -4.89 -9.50
CA ARG A 247 15.38 -3.89 -8.90
C ARG A 247 14.10 -4.56 -8.37
N PRO A 248 13.61 -4.21 -7.16
CA PRO A 248 12.32 -4.66 -6.70
C PRO A 248 11.22 -4.20 -7.66
N TRP A 249 10.43 -5.13 -8.19
CA TRP A 249 9.43 -4.83 -9.21
C TRP A 249 8.32 -3.88 -8.70
N PHE A 250 8.08 -3.84 -7.39
CA PHE A 250 7.10 -2.94 -6.75
C PHE A 250 7.63 -1.53 -6.51
N LYS A 251 8.91 -1.25 -6.80
CA LYS A 251 9.50 0.08 -6.72
C LYS A 251 9.04 0.92 -7.91
N PRO A 252 8.44 2.13 -7.69
CA PRO A 252 8.00 3.04 -8.74
C PRO A 252 9.11 3.55 -9.65
#